data_e2ddba2d30997d9fdb80964ce8e7fdb4
#
_entry.id   e2ddba2d30997d9fdb80964ce8e7fdb4
#
_cell.length_a   1.000
_cell.length_b   1.000
_cell.length_c   1.000
_cell.angle_alpha   90.00
_cell.angle_beta   90.00
_cell.angle_gamma   90.00
#
_symmetry.space_group_name_H-M   'P 1'
#
loop_
_entity.id
_entity.type
_entity.pdbx_description
1 polymer ?
#
loop_
_entity_poly.entity_id
_entity_poly.type
_entity_poly.pdbx_seq_one_letter_code
_entity_poly.pdbx_strand_id
1 'polypeptide(L)'
;MNSKELVQQGYDLFAKGDMEGFMNLVHDDFTFVYPGDKHPFSGTHNKEGFQQQLMKVPELWSNFHLTVESMISEGDKVFVNAKATADGMDTLFGHYMEVKDDKLLKFIAYDDTLSMFNAVKK
;
A
#
# COMPACT_ATOMS: atom_id res chain seq x y z
N MET A 1 -19.93 -4.23 1.61
CA MET A 1 -18.97 -4.26 2.71
C MET A 1 -18.60 -2.83 3.10
N ASN A 2 -18.21 -2.59 4.34
CA ASN A 2 -17.83 -1.24 4.76
C ASN A 2 -16.38 -0.95 4.34
N SER A 3 -15.97 0.32 4.50
CA SER A 3 -14.65 0.76 4.05
C SER A 3 -13.51 0.02 4.73
N LYS A 4 -13.62 -0.25 6.03
CA LYS A 4 -12.59 -0.99 6.77
C LYS A 4 -12.45 -2.43 6.26
N GLU A 5 -13.58 -3.09 6.01
CA GLU A 5 -13.56 -4.47 5.50
C GLU A 5 -12.93 -4.54 4.12
N LEU A 6 -13.24 -3.58 3.25
CA LEU A 6 -12.64 -3.51 1.92
C LEU A 6 -11.13 -3.34 1.99
N VAL A 7 -10.67 -2.41 2.84
CA VAL A 7 -9.24 -2.14 3.01
C VAL A 7 -8.53 -3.37 3.60
N GLN A 8 -9.15 -4.03 4.61
CA GLN A 8 -8.58 -5.24 5.19
C GLN A 8 -8.45 -6.35 4.14
N GLN A 9 -9.46 -6.50 3.28
CA GLN A 9 -9.41 -7.46 2.19
C GLN A 9 -8.23 -7.19 1.26
N GLY A 10 -7.94 -5.93 0.99
CA GLY A 10 -6.78 -5.54 0.18
C GLY A 10 -5.47 -6.03 0.79
N TYR A 11 -5.27 -5.82 2.09
CA TYR A 11 -4.07 -6.31 2.77
C TYR A 11 -3.98 -7.84 2.75
N ASP A 12 -5.10 -8.53 2.95
CA ASP A 12 -5.13 -9.99 2.93
C ASP A 12 -4.73 -10.53 1.55
N LEU A 13 -5.23 -9.92 0.48
CA LEU A 13 -4.89 -10.32 -0.88
C LEU A 13 -3.43 -10.03 -1.21
N PHE A 14 -2.92 -8.89 -0.76
CA PHE A 14 -1.51 -8.56 -0.93
C PHE A 14 -0.62 -9.60 -0.22
N ALA A 15 -0.98 -9.97 1.01
CA ALA A 15 -0.22 -10.96 1.77
C ALA A 15 -0.21 -12.33 1.10
N LYS A 16 -1.26 -12.70 0.40
CA LYS A 16 -1.35 -13.96 -0.35
C LYS A 16 -0.63 -13.91 -1.70
N GLY A 17 -0.21 -12.72 -2.13
CA GLY A 17 0.33 -12.54 -3.47
C GLY A 17 -0.71 -12.60 -4.58
N ASP A 18 -1.99 -12.43 -4.25
CA ASP A 18 -3.09 -12.44 -5.23
C ASP A 18 -3.23 -11.04 -5.83
N MET A 19 -2.38 -10.74 -6.79
CA MET A 19 -2.35 -9.42 -7.44
C MET A 19 -3.61 -9.17 -8.25
N GLU A 20 -4.12 -10.18 -8.95
CA GLU A 20 -5.35 -10.04 -9.73
C GLU A 20 -6.54 -9.71 -8.83
N GLY A 21 -6.71 -10.46 -7.74
CA GLY A 21 -7.75 -10.19 -6.76
C GLY A 21 -7.63 -8.80 -6.15
N PHE A 22 -6.40 -8.40 -5.82
CA PHE A 22 -6.14 -7.06 -5.29
C PHE A 22 -6.55 -5.98 -6.29
N MET A 23 -6.13 -6.08 -7.54
CA MET A 23 -6.42 -5.06 -8.55
C MET A 23 -7.91 -4.98 -8.88
N ASN A 24 -8.67 -6.05 -8.66
CA ASN A 24 -10.13 -6.02 -8.80
C ASN A 24 -10.80 -5.13 -7.74
N LEU A 25 -10.13 -4.85 -6.62
CA LEU A 25 -10.61 -3.92 -5.59
C LEU A 25 -10.28 -2.47 -5.90
N VAL A 26 -9.50 -2.20 -6.94
CA VAL A 26 -9.00 -0.86 -7.25
C VAL A 26 -9.90 -0.19 -8.29
N HIS A 27 -10.37 1.01 -7.97
CA HIS A 27 -11.21 1.81 -8.86
C HIS A 27 -10.44 2.21 -10.12
N ASP A 28 -11.13 2.32 -11.26
CA ASP A 28 -10.49 2.71 -12.53
C ASP A 28 -9.86 4.11 -12.46
N ASP A 29 -10.43 5.00 -11.63
CA ASP A 29 -9.91 6.36 -11.44
C ASP A 29 -8.95 6.48 -10.27
N PHE A 30 -8.37 5.38 -9.85
CA PHE A 30 -7.50 5.30 -8.67
C PHE A 30 -6.27 6.19 -8.78
N THR A 31 -5.89 6.79 -7.66
CA THR A 31 -4.65 7.58 -7.52
C THR A 31 -3.83 7.04 -6.35
N PHE A 32 -2.58 6.76 -6.61
CA PHE A 32 -1.59 6.36 -5.60
C PHE A 32 -0.56 7.48 -5.46
N VAL A 33 -0.39 7.99 -4.25
CA VAL A 33 0.60 9.04 -3.95
C VAL A 33 1.66 8.48 -3.01
N TYR A 34 2.92 8.57 -3.43
CA TYR A 34 4.05 8.21 -2.58
C TYR A 34 4.88 9.48 -2.35
N PRO A 35 4.80 10.08 -1.13
CA PRO A 35 5.48 11.36 -0.86
C PRO A 35 7.00 11.28 -0.97
N GLY A 36 7.62 12.42 -1.20
CA GLY A 36 9.08 12.53 -1.30
C GLY A 36 9.56 12.46 -2.75
N ASP A 37 10.87 12.46 -2.94
CA ASP A 37 11.49 12.46 -4.26
C ASP A 37 12.66 11.47 -4.40
N LYS A 38 12.97 10.72 -3.35
CA LYS A 38 14.11 9.79 -3.34
C LYS A 38 13.73 8.32 -3.34
N HIS A 39 12.48 8.00 -3.01
CA HIS A 39 12.03 6.61 -2.98
C HIS A 39 11.76 6.12 -4.41
N PRO A 40 11.99 4.82 -4.70
CA PRO A 40 11.69 4.27 -6.03
C PRO A 40 10.24 4.47 -6.47
N PHE A 41 9.29 4.60 -5.53
CA PHE A 41 7.88 4.78 -5.83
C PHE A 41 7.41 6.24 -5.77
N SER A 42 8.31 7.19 -5.48
CA SER A 42 7.93 8.59 -5.28
C SER A 42 7.14 9.14 -6.46
N GLY A 43 6.11 9.94 -6.15
CA GLY A 43 5.27 10.59 -7.14
C GLY A 43 3.82 10.17 -7.05
N THR A 44 3.06 10.54 -8.08
CA THR A 44 1.63 10.24 -8.22
C THR A 44 1.43 9.27 -9.37
N HIS A 45 0.71 8.18 -9.12
CA HIS A 45 0.52 7.10 -10.09
C HIS A 45 -0.96 6.78 -10.24
N ASN A 46 -1.36 6.40 -11.45
CA ASN A 46 -2.70 5.88 -11.70
C ASN A 46 -2.76 4.38 -11.38
N LYS A 47 -3.91 3.74 -11.66
CA LYS A 47 -4.12 2.32 -11.38
C LYS A 47 -3.04 1.44 -12.00
N GLU A 48 -2.71 1.66 -13.28
CA GLU A 48 -1.69 0.88 -13.97
C GLU A 48 -0.30 1.10 -13.35
N GLY A 49 0.06 2.35 -13.07
CA GLY A 49 1.33 2.67 -12.44
C GLY A 49 1.45 2.05 -11.04
N PHE A 50 0.36 2.06 -10.28
CA PHE A 50 0.31 1.43 -8.97
C PHE A 50 0.55 -0.08 -9.07
N GLN A 51 -0.08 -0.75 -10.03
CA GLN A 51 0.13 -2.18 -10.25
C GLN A 51 1.60 -2.46 -10.54
N GLN A 52 2.22 -1.65 -11.40
CA GLN A 52 3.64 -1.80 -11.73
C GLN A 52 4.52 -1.63 -10.49
N GLN A 53 4.19 -0.68 -9.60
CA GLN A 53 4.94 -0.47 -8.37
C GLN A 53 4.81 -1.68 -7.43
N LEU A 54 3.60 -2.21 -7.28
CA LEU A 54 3.38 -3.38 -6.41
C LEU A 54 4.17 -4.59 -6.89
N MET A 55 4.28 -4.78 -8.20
CA MET A 55 5.03 -5.90 -8.77
C MET A 55 6.53 -5.78 -8.51
N LYS A 56 7.03 -4.58 -8.25
CA LYS A 56 8.45 -4.34 -7.94
C LYS A 56 8.80 -4.62 -6.48
N VAL A 57 7.81 -4.70 -5.59
CA VAL A 57 8.10 -4.88 -4.15
C VAL A 57 8.99 -6.09 -3.89
N PRO A 58 8.67 -7.31 -4.38
CA PRO A 58 9.54 -8.46 -4.14
C PRO A 58 10.89 -8.37 -4.84
N GLU A 59 11.00 -7.55 -5.89
CA GLU A 59 12.28 -7.33 -6.56
C GLU A 59 13.20 -6.39 -5.78
N LEU A 60 12.61 -5.42 -5.06
CA LEU A 60 13.36 -4.40 -4.35
C LEU A 60 13.63 -4.75 -2.88
N TRP A 61 12.73 -5.48 -2.26
CA TRP A 61 12.85 -5.84 -0.84
C TRP A 61 12.65 -7.34 -0.64
N SER A 62 13.62 -8.00 -0.01
CA SER A 62 13.52 -9.42 0.32
C SER A 62 12.70 -9.61 1.59
N ASN A 63 11.80 -10.60 1.57
CA ASN A 63 10.98 -10.97 2.73
C ASN A 63 10.12 -9.81 3.25
N PHE A 64 9.52 -9.06 2.34
CA PHE A 64 8.66 -7.92 2.68
C PHE A 64 7.31 -8.40 3.23
N HIS A 65 6.94 -7.90 4.41
CA HIS A 65 5.67 -8.21 5.06
C HIS A 65 5.04 -6.95 5.62
N LEU A 66 3.73 -6.84 5.47
CA LEU A 66 2.91 -5.81 6.10
C LEU A 66 1.93 -6.47 7.08
N THR A 67 1.89 -5.95 8.31
CA THR A 67 0.94 -6.41 9.33
C THR A 67 0.11 -5.23 9.79
N VAL A 68 -1.22 -5.30 9.63
CA VAL A 68 -2.11 -4.26 10.11
C VAL A 68 -2.13 -4.28 11.64
N GLU A 69 -1.71 -3.17 12.26
CA GLU A 69 -1.71 -3.03 13.72
C GLU A 69 -3.01 -2.41 14.21
N SER A 70 -3.48 -1.38 13.53
CA SER A 70 -4.74 -0.72 13.84
C SER A 70 -5.29 -0.05 12.60
N MET A 71 -6.60 0.17 12.61
CA MET A 71 -7.30 0.77 11.49
C MET A 71 -8.45 1.63 12.04
N ILE A 72 -8.51 2.89 11.61
CA ILE A 72 -9.61 3.79 11.93
C ILE A 72 -10.27 4.25 10.65
N SER A 73 -11.57 4.50 10.72
CA SER A 73 -12.31 4.97 9.55
C SER A 73 -13.36 5.99 9.94
N GLU A 74 -13.62 6.89 9.00
CA GLU A 74 -14.73 7.84 9.06
C GLU A 74 -15.36 7.90 7.67
N GLY A 75 -16.54 7.31 7.52
CA GLY A 75 -17.22 7.22 6.24
C GLY A 75 -16.40 6.44 5.23
N ASP A 76 -16.05 7.08 4.12
CA ASP A 76 -15.29 6.49 3.02
C ASP A 76 -13.77 6.65 3.17
N LYS A 77 -13.30 7.16 4.31
CA LYS A 77 -11.88 7.37 4.58
C LYS A 77 -11.38 6.39 5.62
N VAL A 78 -10.22 5.78 5.37
CA VAL A 78 -9.61 4.79 6.25
C VAL A 78 -8.14 5.12 6.44
N PHE A 79 -7.68 5.12 7.69
CA PHE A 79 -6.25 5.22 7.99
C PHE A 79 -5.77 3.93 8.64
N VAL A 80 -4.68 3.38 8.13
CA VAL A 80 -4.09 2.13 8.58
C VAL A 80 -2.73 2.40 9.18
N ASN A 81 -2.51 1.92 10.40
CA ASN A 81 -1.19 1.86 11.01
C ASN A 81 -0.69 0.43 10.82
N ALA A 82 0.39 0.26 10.08
CA ALA A 82 0.91 -1.05 9.72
C ALA A 82 2.36 -1.20 10.11
N LYS A 83 2.74 -2.41 10.52
CA LYS A 83 4.14 -2.76 10.72
C LYS A 83 4.69 -3.30 9.41
N ALA A 84 5.85 -2.81 9.02
CA ALA A 84 6.52 -3.23 7.78
C ALA A 84 7.86 -3.85 8.13
N THR A 85 8.09 -5.07 7.66
CA THR A 85 9.35 -5.77 7.84
C THR A 85 9.88 -6.29 6.51
N ALA A 86 11.18 -6.32 6.40
CA ALA A 86 11.90 -6.92 5.27
C ALA A 86 13.33 -7.15 5.74
N ASP A 87 14.14 -7.76 4.91
CA ASP A 87 15.58 -7.84 5.21
C ASP A 87 16.14 -6.43 5.28
N GLY A 88 16.68 -6.07 6.43
CA GLY A 88 17.23 -4.72 6.68
C GLY A 88 16.20 -3.66 7.08
N MET A 89 14.95 -4.06 7.35
CA MET A 89 13.91 -3.10 7.70
C MET A 89 12.95 -3.67 8.76
N ASP A 90 12.64 -2.86 9.78
CA ASP A 90 11.60 -3.13 10.77
C ASP A 90 11.08 -1.78 11.23
N THR A 91 9.92 -1.36 10.71
CA THR A 91 9.42 -0.01 10.94
C THR A 91 7.90 0.05 10.85
N LEU A 92 7.35 1.26 10.93
CA LEU A 92 5.91 1.50 10.84
C LEU A 92 5.59 2.30 9.58
N PHE A 93 4.46 1.96 8.97
CA PHE A 93 3.89 2.67 7.83
C PHE A 93 2.52 3.23 8.20
N GLY A 94 2.18 4.38 7.62
CA GLY A 94 0.84 4.94 7.69
C GLY A 94 0.23 5.00 6.31
N HIS A 95 -0.95 4.43 6.13
CA HIS A 95 -1.63 4.39 4.84
C HIS A 95 -2.99 5.08 4.95
N TYR A 96 -3.19 6.14 4.19
CA TYR A 96 -4.47 6.82 4.08
C TYR A 96 -5.16 6.37 2.80
N MET A 97 -6.41 5.92 2.91
CA MET A 97 -7.17 5.41 1.77
C MET A 97 -8.56 6.02 1.71
N GLU A 98 -9.05 6.19 0.49
CA GLU A 98 -10.44 6.58 0.23
C GLU A 98 -11.09 5.49 -0.63
N VAL A 99 -12.36 5.23 -0.33
CA VAL A 99 -13.16 4.19 -0.99
C VAL A 99 -14.32 4.85 -1.74
N LYS A 100 -14.62 4.33 -2.92
CA LYS A 100 -15.78 4.77 -3.71
C LYS A 100 -16.29 3.60 -4.52
N ASP A 101 -17.62 3.41 -4.53
CA ASP A 101 -18.27 2.34 -5.30
C ASP A 101 -17.71 0.95 -4.95
N ASP A 102 -17.48 0.71 -3.66
CA ASP A 102 -16.90 -0.52 -3.14
C ASP A 102 -15.52 -0.85 -3.70
N LYS A 103 -14.76 0.20 -4.07
CA LYS A 103 -13.40 0.04 -4.58
C LYS A 103 -12.48 1.08 -3.96
N LEU A 104 -11.19 0.78 -3.95
CA LEU A 104 -10.16 1.72 -3.49
C LEU A 104 -10.00 2.81 -4.54
N LEU A 105 -10.23 4.06 -4.13
CA LEU A 105 -10.13 5.22 -5.03
C LEU A 105 -8.82 5.97 -4.88
N LYS A 106 -8.29 6.03 -3.65
CA LYS A 106 -7.07 6.80 -3.36
C LYS A 106 -6.27 6.10 -2.28
N PHE A 107 -4.95 6.16 -2.43
CA PHE A 107 -4.01 5.62 -1.46
C PHE A 107 -2.84 6.59 -1.35
N ILE A 108 -2.58 7.09 -0.15
CA ILE A 108 -1.37 7.87 0.14
C ILE A 108 -0.54 7.07 1.13
N ALA A 109 0.70 6.76 0.77
CA ALA A 109 1.60 5.98 1.62
C ALA A 109 2.50 6.93 2.40
N TYR A 110 2.21 7.11 3.68
CA TYR A 110 3.07 7.85 4.63
C TYR A 110 4.01 6.86 5.29
N ASP A 111 4.88 6.29 4.48
CA ASP A 111 5.78 5.23 4.90
C ASP A 111 7.10 5.82 5.43
N ASP A 112 7.84 5.00 6.16
CA ASP A 112 9.22 5.34 6.53
C ASP A 112 10.10 5.20 5.28
N THR A 113 10.15 6.25 4.49
CA THR A 113 10.82 6.24 3.19
C THR A 113 12.32 6.05 3.30
N LEU A 114 12.93 6.56 4.36
CA LEU A 114 14.37 6.39 4.58
C LEU A 114 14.72 4.92 4.85
N SER A 115 13.97 4.27 5.76
CA SER A 115 14.19 2.85 6.05
C SER A 115 13.98 1.99 4.81
N MET A 116 12.95 2.28 4.01
CA MET A 116 12.70 1.56 2.76
C MET A 116 13.82 1.76 1.77
N PHE A 117 14.27 3.01 1.58
CA PHE A 117 15.36 3.31 0.65
C PHE A 117 16.64 2.56 1.04
N ASN A 118 16.98 2.55 2.33
CA ASN A 118 18.19 1.89 2.81
C ASN A 118 18.11 0.36 2.72
N ALA A 119 16.93 -0.22 2.70
CA ALA A 119 16.73 -1.67 2.64
C ALA A 119 16.60 -2.22 1.21
N VAL A 120 16.62 -1.37 0.19
CA VAL A 120 16.54 -1.82 -1.20
C VAL A 120 17.71 -2.77 -1.52
N LYS A 121 17.41 -3.87 -2.20
CA LYS A 121 18.44 -4.83 -2.64
C LYS A 121 19.46 -4.15 -3.55
N LYS A 122 20.68 -4.54 -3.38
CA LYS A 122 21.80 -4.03 -4.19
C LYS A 122 22.17 -5.01 -5.29
#